data_ca32fbe85ae40262aa1a909747ded996
#
_entry.id   ca32fbe85ae40262aa1a909747ded996
#
_cell.length_a   1.000
_cell.length_b   1.000
_cell.length_c   1.000
_cell.angle_alpha   90.00
_cell.angle_beta   90.00
_cell.angle_gamma   90.00
#
_symmetry.space_group_name_H-M   'P 1'
#
loop_
_entity.id
_entity.type
_entity.pdbx_description
1 polymer ?
#
loop_
_entity_poly.entity_id
_entity_poly.type
_entity_poly.pdbx_seq_one_letter_code
_entity_poly.pdbx_strand_id
1 'polypeptide(L)'
;MGELPRGEVEGEIDATNVWTGEPARDAHLRSADFFDTEHHPKITFKGRLVERTGGTHFEAAADVTIRGNTRPVEFDVAYLGQWETPFWVGDENRGTMRRIGFEGRTRVNRHHFGVSWQDHIPGDGLLVGDEVDLVLDIEAIHEGDLERTGAIEYYRGLERVPSTCQAGSPEVPA
;
A
#
# COMPACT_ATOMS: atom_id res chain seq x y z
N MET A 1 -19.07 5.50 -25.78
CA MET A 1 -18.09 4.58 -25.19
C MET A 1 -16.89 5.47 -24.92
N GLY A 2 -16.75 6.02 -23.70
CA GLY A 2 -15.63 6.91 -23.36
C GLY A 2 -14.36 6.07 -23.25
N GLU A 3 -13.26 6.57 -23.82
CA GLU A 3 -11.95 5.96 -23.58
C GLU A 3 -11.69 5.90 -22.06
N LEU A 4 -11.20 4.74 -21.61
CA LEU A 4 -10.71 4.61 -20.24
C LEU A 4 -9.58 5.62 -20.03
N PRO A 5 -9.55 6.33 -18.92
CA PRO A 5 -8.36 7.11 -18.59
C PRO A 5 -7.17 6.15 -18.60
N ARG A 6 -6.17 6.43 -19.41
CA ARG A 6 -4.88 5.72 -19.37
C ARG A 6 -4.17 6.14 -18.10
N GLY A 7 -4.53 5.50 -16.99
CA GLY A 7 -3.89 5.71 -15.70
C GLY A 7 -2.74 4.72 -15.55
N GLU A 8 -1.53 5.22 -15.48
CA GLU A 8 -0.40 4.46 -14.95
C GLU A 8 -0.25 4.79 -13.47
N VAL A 9 0.11 3.81 -12.68
CA VAL A 9 0.39 3.96 -11.25
C VAL A 9 1.69 3.24 -10.95
N GLU A 10 2.55 3.92 -10.21
CA GLU A 10 3.75 3.31 -9.65
C GLU A 10 3.88 3.73 -8.19
N GLY A 11 4.47 2.87 -7.39
CA GLY A 11 4.66 3.15 -5.99
C GLY A 11 5.60 2.16 -5.34
N GLU A 12 5.99 2.50 -4.12
CA GLU A 12 6.82 1.68 -3.26
C GLU A 12 6.27 1.67 -1.84
N ILE A 13 6.42 0.54 -1.19
CA ILE A 13 6.04 0.31 0.20
C ILE A 13 7.32 -0.05 0.95
N ASP A 14 7.56 0.60 2.07
CA ASP A 14 8.67 0.28 2.96
C ASP A 14 8.35 -1.01 3.73
N ALA A 15 8.96 -2.14 3.31
CA ALA A 15 8.76 -3.44 3.92
C ALA A 15 9.37 -3.52 5.35
N THR A 16 10.25 -2.59 5.72
CA THR A 16 10.81 -2.54 7.08
C THR A 16 9.75 -2.15 8.11
N ASN A 17 8.66 -1.50 7.66
CA ASN A 17 7.54 -1.05 8.49
C ASN A 17 6.45 -2.11 8.70
N VAL A 18 6.70 -3.38 8.32
CA VAL A 18 5.74 -4.45 8.59
C VAL A 18 5.41 -4.49 10.08
N TRP A 19 4.11 -4.46 10.37
CA TRP A 19 3.58 -4.41 11.72
C TRP A 19 2.33 -5.27 11.85
N THR A 20 2.32 -6.17 12.84
CA THR A 20 1.21 -7.09 13.12
C THR A 20 0.70 -6.98 14.55
N GLY A 21 1.30 -6.06 15.35
CA GLY A 21 1.02 -5.92 16.78
C GLY A 21 1.76 -6.93 17.67
N GLU A 22 2.56 -7.84 17.09
CA GLU A 22 3.38 -8.80 17.83
C GLU A 22 4.86 -8.64 17.44
N PRO A 23 5.71 -8.07 18.31
CA PRO A 23 7.09 -7.73 17.96
C PRO A 23 7.94 -8.90 17.49
N ALA A 24 7.75 -10.11 18.06
CA ALA A 24 8.50 -11.29 17.66
C ALA A 24 8.13 -11.72 16.23
N ARG A 25 6.83 -11.67 15.89
CA ARG A 25 6.35 -11.96 14.53
C ARG A 25 6.82 -10.88 13.54
N ASP A 26 6.79 -9.63 13.90
CA ASP A 26 7.26 -8.51 13.06
C ASP A 26 8.75 -8.65 12.75
N ALA A 27 9.57 -9.04 13.75
CA ALA A 27 10.99 -9.32 13.55
C ALA A 27 11.19 -10.51 12.59
N HIS A 28 10.42 -11.58 12.74
CA HIS A 28 10.50 -12.74 11.86
C HIS A 28 10.05 -12.42 10.43
N LEU A 29 8.97 -11.64 10.25
CA LEU A 29 8.55 -11.20 8.92
C LEU A 29 9.61 -10.35 8.21
N ARG A 30 10.41 -9.58 8.94
CA ARG A 30 11.52 -8.80 8.36
C ARG A 30 12.74 -9.64 8.01
N SER A 31 12.89 -10.82 8.60
CA SER A 31 14.06 -11.69 8.41
C SER A 31 14.14 -12.29 7.01
N ALA A 32 15.27 -12.98 6.72
CA ALA A 32 15.51 -13.71 5.49
C ALA A 32 14.52 -14.87 5.24
N ASP A 33 13.78 -15.32 6.24
CA ASP A 33 12.73 -16.32 6.10
C ASP A 33 11.51 -15.79 5.31
N PHE A 34 11.23 -14.47 5.42
CA PHE A 34 10.09 -13.82 4.79
C PHE A 34 10.50 -12.70 3.84
N PHE A 35 10.38 -11.44 4.24
CA PHE A 35 10.61 -10.30 3.34
C PHE A 35 12.08 -9.97 3.11
N ASP A 36 12.99 -10.44 3.97
CA ASP A 36 14.44 -10.16 3.88
C ASP A 36 14.70 -8.65 3.70
N THR A 37 14.16 -7.88 4.62
CA THR A 37 14.13 -6.41 4.49
C THR A 37 15.52 -5.77 4.58
N GLU A 38 16.54 -6.49 5.05
CA GLU A 38 17.94 -6.06 5.03
C GLU A 38 18.44 -5.91 3.59
N HIS A 39 18.08 -6.85 2.70
CA HIS A 39 18.48 -6.83 1.29
C HIS A 39 17.39 -6.26 0.37
N HIS A 40 16.13 -6.34 0.78
CA HIS A 40 14.95 -5.95 0.01
C HIS A 40 14.02 -5.06 0.83
N PRO A 41 14.45 -3.82 1.19
CA PRO A 41 13.68 -2.95 2.07
C PRO A 41 12.37 -2.44 1.48
N LYS A 42 12.17 -2.61 0.17
CA LYS A 42 11.01 -2.07 -0.53
C LYS A 42 10.24 -3.15 -1.28
N ILE A 43 8.93 -3.04 -1.24
CA ILE A 43 8.01 -3.67 -2.18
C ILE A 43 7.64 -2.61 -3.20
N THR A 44 7.76 -2.91 -4.48
CA THR A 44 7.43 -1.95 -5.55
C THR A 44 6.32 -2.49 -6.44
N PHE A 45 5.55 -1.58 -7.01
CA PHE A 45 4.55 -1.92 -8.00
C PHE A 45 4.53 -0.88 -9.12
N LYS A 46 4.28 -1.36 -10.33
CA LYS A 46 4.04 -0.52 -11.50
C LYS A 46 2.91 -1.12 -12.30
N GLY A 47 1.81 -0.39 -12.43
CA GLY A 47 0.58 -0.90 -13.01
C GLY A 47 -0.13 0.10 -13.89
N ARG A 48 -1.19 -0.41 -14.53
CA ARG A 48 -2.11 0.37 -15.35
C ARG A 48 -3.51 -0.19 -15.25
N LEU A 49 -4.51 0.66 -15.43
CA LEU A 49 -5.88 0.22 -15.62
C LEU A 49 -6.01 -0.48 -16.97
N VAL A 50 -6.63 -1.64 -16.98
CA VAL A 50 -6.82 -2.48 -18.18
C VAL A 50 -8.22 -2.35 -18.70
N GLU A 51 -9.24 -2.56 -17.86
CA GLU A 51 -10.64 -2.59 -18.26
C GLU A 51 -11.55 -2.04 -17.14
N ARG A 52 -12.69 -1.48 -17.55
CA ARG A 52 -13.78 -1.16 -16.64
C ARG A 52 -14.77 -2.32 -16.62
N THR A 53 -14.86 -3.01 -15.50
CA THR A 53 -15.70 -4.21 -15.33
C THR A 53 -17.14 -3.88 -14.98
N GLY A 54 -17.41 -2.69 -14.46
CA GLY A 54 -18.76 -2.18 -14.23
C GLY A 54 -18.84 -1.09 -13.17
N GLY A 55 -19.76 -0.13 -13.34
CA GLY A 55 -19.99 0.92 -12.36
C GLY A 55 -18.71 1.66 -11.96
N THR A 56 -18.25 1.44 -10.75
CA THR A 56 -17.03 2.01 -10.16
C THR A 56 -15.88 1.00 -10.07
N HIS A 57 -15.98 -0.16 -10.74
CA HIS A 57 -14.98 -1.24 -10.67
C HIS A 57 -14.18 -1.33 -11.95
N PHE A 58 -12.89 -1.65 -11.79
CA PHE A 58 -11.91 -1.74 -12.87
C PHE A 58 -10.98 -2.94 -12.62
N GLU A 59 -10.43 -3.48 -13.69
CA GLU A 59 -9.26 -4.36 -13.62
C GLU A 59 -7.99 -3.53 -13.83
N ALA A 60 -6.97 -3.82 -13.01
CA ALA A 60 -5.63 -3.28 -13.18
C ALA A 60 -4.63 -4.42 -13.27
N ALA A 61 -3.63 -4.27 -14.14
CA ALA A 61 -2.48 -5.16 -14.20
C ALA A 61 -1.24 -4.43 -13.72
N ALA A 62 -0.49 -5.04 -12.83
CA ALA A 62 0.73 -4.46 -12.27
C ALA A 62 1.86 -5.49 -12.20
N ASP A 63 3.08 -5.03 -12.46
CA ASP A 63 4.28 -5.75 -12.07
C ASP A 63 4.56 -5.44 -10.61
N VAL A 64 4.47 -6.46 -9.76
CA VAL A 64 4.73 -6.36 -8.31
C VAL A 64 6.06 -7.01 -8.00
N THR A 65 6.91 -6.32 -7.28
CA THR A 65 8.20 -6.84 -6.82
C THR A 65 8.20 -6.98 -5.31
N ILE A 66 8.35 -8.20 -4.82
CA ILE A 66 8.49 -8.52 -3.40
C ILE A 66 9.77 -9.35 -3.25
N ARG A 67 10.61 -9.03 -2.27
CA ARG A 67 11.86 -9.75 -2.01
C ARG A 67 12.71 -9.90 -3.29
N GLY A 68 12.77 -8.86 -4.12
CA GLY A 68 13.53 -8.85 -5.38
C GLY A 68 12.92 -9.69 -6.52
N ASN A 69 11.80 -10.39 -6.31
CA ASN A 69 11.12 -11.16 -7.33
C ASN A 69 9.94 -10.37 -7.91
N THR A 70 9.95 -10.12 -9.21
CA THR A 70 8.88 -9.42 -9.91
C THR A 70 7.91 -10.41 -10.55
N ARG A 71 6.61 -10.18 -10.38
CA ARG A 71 5.55 -10.97 -11.00
C ARG A 71 4.41 -10.05 -11.51
N PRO A 72 3.81 -10.39 -12.65
CA PRO A 72 2.57 -9.76 -13.07
C PRO A 72 1.44 -10.19 -12.13
N VAL A 73 0.66 -9.22 -11.67
CA VAL A 73 -0.47 -9.42 -10.76
C VAL A 73 -1.66 -8.63 -11.28
N GLU A 74 -2.82 -9.24 -11.28
CA GLU A 74 -4.09 -8.60 -11.61
C GLU A 74 -4.80 -8.17 -10.33
N PHE A 75 -5.37 -6.97 -10.33
CA PHE A 75 -6.10 -6.39 -9.21
C PHE A 75 -7.52 -6.04 -9.63
N ASP A 76 -8.48 -6.40 -8.78
CA ASP A 76 -9.79 -5.78 -8.77
C ASP A 76 -9.67 -4.43 -8.08
N VAL A 77 -10.05 -3.35 -8.77
CA VAL A 77 -9.94 -1.98 -8.24
C VAL A 77 -11.32 -1.35 -8.15
N ALA A 78 -11.68 -0.90 -6.95
CA ALA A 78 -12.86 -0.11 -6.70
C ALA A 78 -12.50 1.38 -6.60
N TYR A 79 -13.19 2.22 -7.36
CA TYR A 79 -13.18 3.67 -7.17
C TYR A 79 -14.16 4.02 -6.03
N LEU A 80 -13.63 4.60 -4.96
CA LEU A 80 -14.38 4.90 -3.73
C LEU A 80 -15.01 6.30 -3.76
N GLY A 81 -14.59 7.14 -4.69
CA GLY A 81 -15.13 8.48 -4.84
C GLY A 81 -14.07 9.56 -4.88
N GLN A 82 -14.56 10.79 -5.02
CA GLN A 82 -13.77 12.00 -4.99
C GLN A 82 -14.39 12.98 -4.00
N TRP A 83 -13.54 13.68 -3.23
CA TRP A 83 -13.98 14.68 -2.26
C TRP A 83 -12.95 15.80 -2.16
N GLU A 84 -13.36 16.90 -1.56
CA GLU A 84 -12.50 18.03 -1.27
C GLU A 84 -12.32 18.19 0.23
N THR A 85 -11.07 18.37 0.65
CA THR A 85 -10.73 18.60 2.06
C THR A 85 -9.87 19.84 2.20
N PRO A 86 -10.06 20.65 3.27
CA PRO A 86 -9.13 21.71 3.57
C PRO A 86 -7.78 21.14 3.99
N PHE A 87 -6.72 21.84 3.60
CA PHE A 87 -5.36 21.51 4.00
C PHE A 87 -4.85 22.54 5.02
N TRP A 88 -4.47 22.04 6.19
CA TRP A 88 -4.00 22.86 7.30
C TRP A 88 -2.53 22.54 7.61
N VAL A 89 -1.75 23.59 7.88
CA VAL A 89 -0.40 23.47 8.44
C VAL A 89 -0.37 24.27 9.73
N GLY A 90 -0.36 23.60 10.88
CA GLY A 90 -0.68 24.23 12.15
C GLY A 90 -2.08 24.82 12.12
N ASP A 91 -2.22 26.11 12.44
CA ASP A 91 -3.49 26.84 12.45
C ASP A 91 -3.79 27.54 11.11
N GLU A 92 -2.92 27.42 10.11
CA GLU A 92 -3.08 28.08 8.82
C GLU A 92 -3.78 27.17 7.80
N ASN A 93 -4.94 27.62 7.28
CA ASN A 93 -5.62 26.98 6.17
C ASN A 93 -4.93 27.36 4.85
N ARG A 94 -4.31 26.40 4.19
CA ARG A 94 -3.60 26.54 2.91
C ARG A 94 -4.50 26.35 1.69
N GLY A 95 -5.79 26.15 1.88
CA GLY A 95 -6.77 25.95 0.82
C GLY A 95 -7.33 24.54 0.78
N THR A 96 -8.04 24.21 -0.30
CA THR A 96 -8.74 22.93 -0.48
C THR A 96 -8.00 22.03 -1.47
N MET A 97 -7.92 20.73 -1.20
CA MET A 97 -7.33 19.73 -2.08
C MET A 97 -8.38 18.71 -2.50
N ARG A 98 -8.36 18.36 -3.78
CA ARG A 98 -9.18 17.26 -4.31
C ARG A 98 -8.47 15.95 -4.06
N ARG A 99 -9.19 15.02 -3.45
CA ARG A 99 -8.74 13.66 -3.12
C ARG A 99 -9.60 12.65 -3.85
N ILE A 100 -8.98 11.57 -4.27
CA ILE A 100 -9.62 10.46 -4.96
C ILE A 100 -9.22 9.18 -4.24
N GLY A 101 -10.19 8.35 -3.86
CA GLY A 101 -9.96 7.08 -3.20
C GLY A 101 -10.12 5.88 -4.11
N PHE A 102 -9.25 4.92 -3.96
CA PHE A 102 -9.32 3.61 -4.59
C PHE A 102 -9.02 2.51 -3.58
N GLU A 103 -9.61 1.35 -3.78
CA GLU A 103 -9.24 0.12 -3.10
C GLU A 103 -8.86 -0.91 -4.17
N GLY A 104 -7.67 -1.48 -4.07
CA GLY A 104 -7.20 -2.57 -4.91
C GLY A 104 -7.18 -3.88 -4.12
N ARG A 105 -7.68 -4.97 -4.69
CA ARG A 105 -7.69 -6.30 -4.08
C ARG A 105 -7.12 -7.33 -5.03
N THR A 106 -6.30 -8.23 -4.50
CA THR A 106 -5.82 -9.40 -5.22
C THR A 106 -5.44 -10.52 -4.26
N ARG A 107 -5.23 -11.71 -4.81
CA ARG A 107 -4.68 -12.86 -4.09
C ARG A 107 -3.45 -13.37 -4.82
N VAL A 108 -2.40 -13.58 -4.10
CA VAL A 108 -1.12 -14.05 -4.64
C VAL A 108 -0.60 -15.26 -3.88
N ASN A 109 0.14 -16.12 -4.57
CA ASN A 109 0.89 -17.18 -3.93
C ASN A 109 2.27 -16.65 -3.50
N ARG A 110 2.55 -16.66 -2.19
CA ARG A 110 3.80 -16.14 -1.61
C ARG A 110 5.07 -16.81 -2.16
N HIS A 111 4.97 -18.05 -2.57
CA HIS A 111 6.12 -18.78 -3.12
C HIS A 111 6.59 -18.20 -4.45
N HIS A 112 5.70 -17.56 -5.23
CA HIS A 112 6.07 -16.89 -6.48
C HIS A 112 7.03 -15.71 -6.24
N PHE A 113 7.04 -15.19 -5.02
CA PHE A 113 7.94 -14.11 -4.60
C PHE A 113 9.13 -14.59 -3.76
N GLY A 114 9.34 -15.92 -3.66
CA GLY A 114 10.44 -16.50 -2.90
C GLY A 114 10.23 -16.45 -1.38
N VAL A 115 9.02 -16.17 -0.91
CA VAL A 115 8.65 -16.23 0.51
C VAL A 115 8.15 -17.65 0.79
N SER A 116 9.08 -18.56 1.14
CA SER A 116 8.80 -20.00 1.20
C SER A 116 8.92 -20.62 2.59
N TRP A 117 9.25 -19.82 3.62
CA TRP A 117 9.35 -20.34 4.97
C TRP A 117 8.07 -21.03 5.40
N GLN A 118 8.20 -22.14 6.07
CA GLN A 118 7.09 -22.95 6.58
C GLN A 118 7.52 -23.72 7.81
N ASP A 119 6.60 -23.89 8.73
CA ASP A 119 6.74 -24.80 9.85
C ASP A 119 5.50 -25.69 9.95
N HIS A 120 5.65 -26.83 10.60
CA HIS A 120 4.59 -27.82 10.74
C HIS A 120 3.99 -27.78 12.14
N ILE A 121 2.67 -27.85 12.19
CA ILE A 121 1.93 -28.05 13.44
C ILE A 121 1.52 -29.52 13.56
N PRO A 122 1.35 -30.06 14.80
CA PRO A 122 0.90 -31.43 14.99
C PRO A 122 -0.40 -31.72 14.21
N GLY A 123 -0.43 -32.84 13.48
CA GLY A 123 -1.58 -33.25 12.66
C GLY A 123 -1.47 -32.86 11.19
N ASP A 124 -0.26 -32.74 10.63
CA ASP A 124 0.04 -32.41 9.22
C ASP A 124 -0.49 -31.03 8.77
N GLY A 125 -0.74 -30.14 9.73
CA GLY A 125 -1.11 -28.75 9.43
C GLY A 125 0.10 -27.91 9.04
N LEU A 126 -0.13 -26.90 8.18
CA LEU A 126 0.84 -25.87 7.84
C LEU A 126 0.61 -24.62 8.71
N LEU A 127 1.70 -24.01 9.18
CA LEU A 127 1.61 -22.81 10.01
C LEU A 127 1.30 -21.56 9.18
N VAL A 128 1.77 -21.49 7.95
CA VAL A 128 1.59 -20.34 7.05
C VAL A 128 0.93 -20.80 5.75
N GLY A 129 -0.20 -20.19 5.40
CA GLY A 129 -0.88 -20.45 4.12
C GLY A 129 -0.06 -20.01 2.92
N ASP A 130 -0.24 -20.67 1.78
CA ASP A 130 0.47 -20.34 0.55
C ASP A 130 -0.10 -19.10 -0.14
N GLU A 131 -1.42 -18.91 -0.02
CA GLU A 131 -2.13 -17.78 -0.60
C GLU A 131 -2.21 -16.62 0.40
N VAL A 132 -1.97 -15.41 -0.12
CA VAL A 132 -2.03 -14.16 0.64
C VAL A 132 -2.97 -13.20 -0.06
N ASP A 133 -3.96 -12.68 0.68
CA ASP A 133 -4.82 -11.61 0.21
C ASP A 133 -4.10 -10.26 0.41
N LEU A 134 -4.00 -9.50 -0.67
CA LEU A 134 -3.46 -8.14 -0.65
C LEU A 134 -4.61 -7.16 -0.82
N VAL A 135 -4.68 -6.18 0.07
CA VAL A 135 -5.60 -5.06 -0.01
C VAL A 135 -4.78 -3.78 0.02
N LEU A 136 -4.99 -2.94 -0.98
CA LEU A 136 -4.32 -1.65 -1.13
C LEU A 136 -5.36 -0.55 -1.01
N ASP A 137 -5.27 0.26 0.05
CA ASP A 137 -6.03 1.48 0.19
C ASP A 137 -5.20 2.65 -0.31
N ILE A 138 -5.70 3.32 -1.35
CA ILE A 138 -4.96 4.36 -2.07
C ILE A 138 -5.75 5.66 -2.02
N GLU A 139 -5.10 6.72 -1.56
CA GLU A 139 -5.57 8.09 -1.72
C GLU A 139 -4.64 8.84 -2.69
N ALA A 140 -5.21 9.40 -3.74
CA ALA A 140 -4.51 10.26 -4.68
C ALA A 140 -4.95 11.73 -4.50
N ILE A 141 -3.99 12.64 -4.61
CA ILE A 141 -4.23 14.08 -4.55
C ILE A 141 -3.82 14.68 -5.90
N HIS A 142 -4.65 15.60 -6.42
CA HIS A 142 -4.35 16.26 -7.67
C HIS A 142 -3.09 17.12 -7.56
N GLU A 143 -2.13 16.91 -8.47
CA GLU A 143 -0.81 17.57 -8.42
C GLU A 143 -0.90 19.10 -8.32
N GLY A 144 -1.75 19.74 -9.14
CA GLY A 144 -1.95 21.18 -9.08
C GLY A 144 -2.52 21.69 -7.75
N ASP A 145 -3.19 20.84 -6.97
CA ASP A 145 -3.64 21.19 -5.62
C ASP A 145 -2.49 21.08 -4.61
N LEU A 146 -1.59 20.10 -4.79
CA LEU A 146 -0.36 19.98 -3.98
C LEU A 146 0.54 21.22 -4.16
N GLU A 147 0.72 21.66 -5.40
CA GLU A 147 1.52 22.85 -5.72
C GLU A 147 0.89 24.11 -5.14
N ARG A 148 -0.40 24.34 -5.40
CA ARG A 148 -1.13 25.54 -4.99
C ARG A 148 -1.18 25.72 -3.47
N THR A 149 -1.31 24.63 -2.72
CA THR A 149 -1.38 24.64 -1.26
C THR A 149 0.00 24.56 -0.59
N GLY A 150 1.06 24.30 -1.35
CA GLY A 150 2.39 24.01 -0.82
C GLY A 150 2.49 22.65 -0.11
N ALA A 151 1.48 21.78 -0.29
CA ALA A 151 1.43 20.46 0.35
C ALA A 151 2.55 19.55 -0.14
N ILE A 152 3.07 19.75 -1.33
CA ILE A 152 4.17 18.94 -1.90
C ILE A 152 5.41 18.95 -0.98
N GLU A 153 5.77 20.12 -0.43
CA GLU A 153 6.92 20.22 0.48
C GLU A 153 6.63 19.56 1.84
N TYR A 154 5.39 19.67 2.30
CA TYR A 154 4.96 19.03 3.54
C TYR A 154 5.07 17.51 3.43
N TYR A 155 4.53 16.88 2.37
CA TYR A 155 4.58 15.43 2.17
C TYR A 155 6.01 14.93 1.93
N ARG A 156 6.83 15.63 1.12
CA ARG A 156 8.26 15.31 0.97
C ARG A 156 9.05 15.40 2.28
N GLY A 157 8.61 16.27 3.20
CA GLY A 157 9.18 16.38 4.53
C GLY A 157 8.87 15.15 5.40
N LEU A 158 7.68 14.57 5.26
CA LEU A 158 7.27 13.36 6.01
C LEU A 158 8.05 12.12 5.59
N GLU A 159 8.41 11.97 4.31
CA GLU A 159 9.22 10.85 3.82
C GLU A 159 10.63 10.80 4.44
N ARG A 160 11.11 11.91 5.00
CA ARG A 160 12.42 12.01 5.64
C ARG A 160 12.38 11.74 7.14
N VAL A 161 11.21 11.63 7.74
CA VAL A 161 11.05 11.32 9.16
C VAL A 161 11.02 9.79 9.30
N PRO A 162 11.98 9.18 10.03
CA PRO A 162 11.88 7.77 10.32
C PRO A 162 10.55 7.50 11.02
N SER A 163 9.82 6.50 10.55
CA SER A 163 8.53 6.12 11.15
C SER A 163 8.77 5.58 12.55
N THR A 164 8.90 6.46 13.53
CA THR A 164 8.69 6.11 14.93
C THR A 164 7.19 6.09 15.14
N CYS A 165 6.58 4.94 14.90
CA CYS A 165 5.20 4.70 15.28
C CYS A 165 5.12 4.69 16.81
N GLN A 166 4.97 5.87 17.42
CA GLN A 166 4.51 5.98 18.79
C GLN A 166 3.00 5.80 18.75
N ALA A 167 2.56 4.59 19.12
CA ALA A 167 1.18 4.35 19.44
C ALA A 167 0.78 5.18 20.67
N GLY A 168 0.38 6.42 20.43
CA GLY A 168 -0.34 7.24 21.39
C GLY A 168 -1.75 6.69 21.46
N SER A 169 -2.08 5.97 22.54
CA SER A 169 -3.46 5.65 22.87
C SER A 169 -4.25 6.95 22.98
N PRO A 170 -5.41 7.11 22.32
CA PRO A 170 -6.28 8.22 22.62
C PRO A 170 -6.83 8.05 24.03
N GLU A 171 -6.49 8.96 24.94
CA GLU A 171 -7.21 9.10 26.20
C GLU A 171 -8.66 9.46 25.88
N VAL A 172 -9.56 8.57 26.24
CA VAL A 172 -11.01 8.86 26.23
C VAL A 172 -11.28 9.72 27.44
N PRO A 173 -11.75 10.98 27.30
CA PRO A 173 -12.19 11.76 28.46
C PRO A 173 -13.46 11.15 29.06
N ALA A 174 -13.47 11.12 30.41
CA ALA A 174 -14.58 10.62 31.24
C ALA A 174 -15.85 11.47 31.10
#